data_eb1744c9d75176dfc81e6d77a31bab6f
#
_entry.id   eb1744c9d75176dfc81e6d77a31bab6f
#
_cell.length_a   1.000
_cell.length_b   1.000
_cell.length_c   1.000
_cell.angle_alpha   90.00
_cell.angle_beta   90.00
_cell.angle_gamma   90.00
#
_symmetry.space_group_name_H-M   'P 1'
#
loop_
_entity.id
_entity.type
_entity.pdbx_description
1 polymer ?
#
loop_
_entity_poly.entity_id
_entity_poly.type
_entity_poly.pdbx_seq_one_letter_code
_entity_poly.pdbx_strand_id
1 'polypeptide(L)'
;GLKKKTGDLFKYVINDNRVNNNEILHIGDNIEGDVRVPSGMGINTYHIPRAIDIAKFYTPEMKSWVDTVSLNKTPLLDAVVTTISNRYYDDESQLKLSPYCADKFKFGYQAFGPVIIGFTSWIKKIAIENNIKKLYFLSRDTKVAYDCFNILYPDINIESHYIYSSRRSVSIPLFKSKKDLLVEVYKTIYSTTISAWLENRFGITKDQYSVEVLQKYSLKDYDHPIGGKFSKDKLSQLVCELSDIILENAKQERINLIDYLSSHGMDTNENIAVVDIGYAASMQSAYQKILNKENIHGIYYATFNSALKNVSDSSLLHGYSVHLENPSSPKYGICSHRFFYETIFCDADNSFIKPIKTNNGFEIVKSKFDDSTRQTVVKEIHSGVLALAHDLAENYSSSVLNGYIDPSLGSFLFDSFLKTPNKNDAEMFKGVLFEDATGPNIRRYLFVPDEYKNDKKTIDNMIWKEAASLFINPTPSQDVKIKSEPPVKNINNTISTKQNKNDKVKAKPSECKQNRVAVIERVIFELFLKGKKKNKYLRDRSMFFKDSNNKFISHYYKIIGSKF
;
A
#
# COMPACT_ATOMS: atom_id res chain seq x y z
N GLY A 1 -14.69 -1.06 46.11
CA GLY A 1 -14.01 0.21 45.91
C GLY A 1 -14.92 1.25 45.28
N LEU A 2 -14.66 2.51 45.48
CA LEU A 2 -15.45 3.63 44.93
C LEU A 2 -15.38 3.64 43.41
N LYS A 3 -16.51 3.74 42.71
CA LYS A 3 -16.58 3.73 41.24
C LYS A 3 -17.29 4.98 40.72
N LYS A 4 -16.82 5.53 39.58
CA LYS A 4 -17.50 6.64 38.89
C LYS A 4 -18.91 6.24 38.45
N LYS A 5 -19.08 5.03 37.86
CA LYS A 5 -20.36 4.54 37.33
C LYS A 5 -21.48 4.38 38.36
N THR A 6 -21.16 4.23 39.64
CA THR A 6 -22.14 4.16 40.72
C THR A 6 -22.36 5.54 41.39
N GLY A 7 -21.57 6.54 41.02
CA GLY A 7 -21.60 7.86 41.64
C GLY A 7 -20.87 7.95 43.02
N ASP A 8 -20.43 6.82 43.56
CA ASP A 8 -19.86 6.82 44.93
C ASP A 8 -18.53 7.57 45.02
N LEU A 9 -17.73 7.54 43.94
CA LEU A 9 -16.50 8.33 43.89
C LEU A 9 -16.79 9.84 43.91
N PHE A 10 -17.82 10.29 43.21
CA PHE A 10 -18.22 11.69 43.20
C PHE A 10 -18.74 12.12 44.57
N LYS A 11 -19.59 11.30 45.25
CA LYS A 11 -20.05 11.57 46.63
C LYS A 11 -18.88 11.71 47.59
N TYR A 12 -17.87 10.82 47.45
CA TYR A 12 -16.68 10.88 48.27
C TYR A 12 -15.92 12.22 48.07
N VAL A 13 -15.65 12.60 46.80
CA VAL A 13 -14.93 13.84 46.47
C VAL A 13 -15.68 15.08 46.97
N ILE A 14 -17.01 15.13 46.81
CA ILE A 14 -17.86 16.22 47.26
C ILE A 14 -17.76 16.37 48.78
N ASN A 15 -17.92 15.28 49.53
CA ASN A 15 -17.88 15.28 50.97
C ASN A 15 -16.49 15.61 51.52
N ASP A 16 -15.44 15.07 50.92
CA ASP A 16 -14.05 15.25 51.34
C ASP A 16 -13.58 16.71 51.16
N ASN A 17 -13.96 17.32 50.01
CA ASN A 17 -13.59 18.70 49.70
C ASN A 17 -14.61 19.76 50.18
N ARG A 18 -15.76 19.35 50.70
CA ARG A 18 -16.84 20.23 51.18
C ARG A 18 -17.30 21.26 50.15
N VAL A 19 -17.42 20.85 48.89
CA VAL A 19 -17.86 21.68 47.75
C VAL A 19 -19.28 21.34 47.36
N ASN A 20 -20.01 22.29 46.76
CA ASN A 20 -21.31 22.02 46.21
C ASN A 20 -21.18 21.37 44.81
N ASN A 21 -22.14 20.53 44.45
CA ASN A 21 -22.10 19.80 43.17
C ASN A 21 -21.96 20.72 41.94
N ASN A 22 -22.63 21.89 41.98
CA ASN A 22 -22.62 22.89 40.90
C ASN A 22 -21.32 23.70 40.81
N GLU A 23 -20.44 23.62 41.82
CA GLU A 23 -19.11 24.24 41.84
C GLU A 23 -18.04 23.34 41.21
N ILE A 24 -18.39 22.10 40.85
CA ILE A 24 -17.49 21.12 40.26
C ILE A 24 -17.72 21.08 38.76
N LEU A 25 -16.65 21.10 38.00
CA LEU A 25 -16.61 20.70 36.56
C LEU A 25 -15.85 19.38 36.43
N HIS A 26 -16.55 18.34 35.99
CA HIS A 26 -15.93 17.06 35.67
C HIS A 26 -15.70 16.93 34.18
N ILE A 27 -14.48 16.61 33.77
CA ILE A 27 -14.05 16.47 32.39
C ILE A 27 -13.64 15.00 32.15
N GLY A 28 -14.15 14.36 31.11
CA GLY A 28 -13.79 12.98 30.79
C GLY A 28 -14.36 12.48 29.48
N ASP A 29 -13.93 11.28 29.10
CA ASP A 29 -14.24 10.65 27.81
C ASP A 29 -15.37 9.64 27.86
N ASN A 30 -15.69 9.09 29.04
CA ASN A 30 -16.69 8.06 29.19
C ASN A 30 -18.09 8.66 29.43
N ILE A 31 -18.96 8.57 28.42
CA ILE A 31 -20.31 9.16 28.48
C ILE A 31 -21.09 8.72 29.73
N GLU A 32 -20.99 7.46 30.14
CA GLU A 32 -21.73 6.97 31.31
C GLU A 32 -21.10 7.46 32.62
N GLY A 33 -19.79 7.22 32.79
CA GLY A 33 -19.11 7.49 34.04
C GLY A 33 -18.71 8.97 34.26
N ASP A 34 -18.49 9.70 33.15
CA ASP A 34 -17.95 11.07 33.23
C ASP A 34 -18.97 12.15 32.83
N VAL A 35 -20.11 11.75 32.20
CA VAL A 35 -21.16 12.70 31.80
C VAL A 35 -22.47 12.38 32.50
N ARG A 36 -23.10 11.23 32.22
CA ARG A 36 -24.45 10.95 32.72
C ARG A 36 -24.56 10.85 34.22
N VAL A 37 -23.67 10.09 34.85
CA VAL A 37 -23.69 9.90 36.30
C VAL A 37 -23.42 11.21 37.04
N PRO A 38 -22.34 11.96 36.80
CA PRO A 38 -22.10 13.23 37.50
C PRO A 38 -23.14 14.31 37.18
N SER A 39 -23.63 14.42 35.92
CA SER A 39 -24.72 15.34 35.57
C SER A 39 -26.01 15.03 36.35
N GLY A 40 -26.34 13.72 36.50
CA GLY A 40 -27.48 13.28 37.32
C GLY A 40 -27.34 13.63 38.81
N MET A 41 -26.14 13.91 39.26
CA MET A 41 -25.83 14.39 40.62
C MET A 41 -25.76 15.92 40.72
N GLY A 42 -25.98 16.66 39.62
CA GLY A 42 -25.89 18.12 39.58
C GLY A 42 -24.46 18.69 39.45
N ILE A 43 -23.50 17.84 39.04
CA ILE A 43 -22.14 18.24 38.72
C ILE A 43 -22.08 18.74 37.28
N ASN A 44 -21.41 19.85 37.00
CA ASN A 44 -21.16 20.31 35.65
C ASN A 44 -20.21 19.33 34.95
N THR A 45 -20.51 18.96 33.71
CA THR A 45 -19.70 18.01 32.96
C THR A 45 -19.28 18.56 31.62
N TYR A 46 -18.07 18.20 31.17
CA TYR A 46 -17.59 18.46 29.84
C TYR A 46 -17.06 17.18 29.23
N HIS A 47 -17.66 16.76 28.10
CA HIS A 47 -17.27 15.55 27.40
C HIS A 47 -16.13 15.86 26.42
N ILE A 48 -15.02 15.15 26.54
CA ILE A 48 -13.91 15.17 25.58
C ILE A 48 -13.87 13.77 24.94
N PRO A 49 -14.36 13.58 23.72
CA PRO A 49 -14.29 12.27 23.06
C PRO A 49 -12.83 11.89 22.79
N ARG A 50 -12.52 10.61 22.87
CA ARG A 50 -11.18 10.12 22.52
C ARG A 50 -10.97 10.24 21.01
N ALA A 51 -9.75 10.57 20.59
CA ALA A 51 -9.36 10.69 19.19
C ALA A 51 -9.75 9.43 18.36
N ILE A 52 -9.60 8.23 18.95
CA ILE A 52 -10.00 6.98 18.29
C ILE A 52 -11.52 6.86 18.08
N ASP A 53 -12.34 7.43 18.96
CA ASP A 53 -13.79 7.43 18.78
C ASP A 53 -14.20 8.43 17.71
N ILE A 54 -13.55 9.59 17.65
CA ILE A 54 -13.72 10.57 16.58
C ILE A 54 -13.32 9.95 15.23
N ALA A 55 -12.18 9.25 15.16
CA ALA A 55 -11.72 8.56 13.95
C ALA A 55 -12.77 7.57 13.41
N LYS A 56 -13.46 6.84 14.29
CA LYS A 56 -14.54 5.91 13.90
C LYS A 56 -15.74 6.59 13.28
N PHE A 57 -16.02 7.84 13.65
CA PHE A 57 -17.15 8.60 13.09
C PHE A 57 -16.80 9.29 11.78
N TYR A 58 -15.52 9.48 11.49
CA TYR A 58 -15.09 10.33 10.39
C TYR A 58 -15.35 9.70 9.02
N THR A 59 -14.95 8.44 8.82
CA THR A 59 -15.24 7.69 7.59
C THR A 59 -15.62 6.25 7.89
N PRO A 60 -16.44 5.61 7.02
CA PRO A 60 -16.75 4.18 7.13
C PRO A 60 -15.51 3.29 7.12
N GLU A 61 -14.48 3.66 6.34
CA GLU A 61 -13.22 2.94 6.22
C GLU A 61 -12.44 2.98 7.54
N MET A 62 -12.28 4.16 8.16
CA MET A 62 -11.65 4.31 9.47
C MET A 62 -12.39 3.51 10.53
N LYS A 63 -13.73 3.60 10.55
CA LYS A 63 -14.55 2.81 11.47
C LYS A 63 -14.29 1.32 11.29
N SER A 64 -14.36 0.83 10.07
CA SER A 64 -14.18 -0.60 9.75
C SER A 64 -12.78 -1.07 10.13
N TRP A 65 -11.75 -0.26 9.84
CA TRP A 65 -10.37 -0.58 10.19
C TRP A 65 -10.16 -0.66 11.71
N VAL A 66 -10.55 0.38 12.45
CA VAL A 66 -10.40 0.42 13.91
C VAL A 66 -11.18 -0.70 14.60
N ASP A 67 -12.41 -0.98 14.15
CA ASP A 67 -13.23 -2.07 14.70
C ASP A 67 -12.56 -3.44 14.44
N THR A 68 -11.97 -3.65 13.25
CA THR A 68 -11.28 -4.89 12.90
C THR A 68 -9.99 -5.05 13.70
N VAL A 69 -9.19 -3.99 13.85
CA VAL A 69 -7.97 -3.98 14.68
C VAL A 69 -8.29 -4.30 16.12
N SER A 70 -9.35 -3.72 16.68
CA SER A 70 -9.79 -3.97 18.06
C SER A 70 -10.13 -5.45 18.34
N LEU A 71 -10.48 -6.21 17.31
CA LEU A 71 -10.74 -7.66 17.41
C LEU A 71 -9.45 -8.50 17.33
N ASN A 72 -8.41 -7.99 16.66
CA ASN A 72 -7.17 -8.74 16.37
C ASN A 72 -6.02 -8.43 17.33
N LYS A 73 -6.13 -7.46 18.20
CA LYS A 73 -5.26 -7.07 19.34
C LYS A 73 -3.77 -7.43 19.17
N THR A 74 -3.10 -6.83 18.21
CA THR A 74 -1.64 -6.90 18.12
C THR A 74 -1.05 -5.59 18.63
N PRO A 75 -0.12 -5.61 19.62
CA PRO A 75 0.37 -4.38 20.25
C PRO A 75 0.89 -3.33 19.25
N LEU A 76 1.62 -3.75 18.24
CA LEU A 76 2.15 -2.84 17.22
C LEU A 76 1.04 -2.19 16.39
N LEU A 77 0.02 -2.96 15.98
CA LEU A 77 -1.08 -2.41 15.19
C LEU A 77 -1.96 -1.48 16.03
N ASP A 78 -2.21 -1.83 17.30
CA ASP A 78 -2.90 -0.94 18.23
C ASP A 78 -2.13 0.37 18.42
N ALA A 79 -0.80 0.32 18.52
CA ALA A 79 0.05 1.50 18.57
C ALA A 79 -0.08 2.36 17.32
N VAL A 80 -0.03 1.75 16.12
CA VAL A 80 -0.20 2.45 14.84
C VAL A 80 -1.54 3.18 14.78
N VAL A 81 -2.65 2.47 15.10
CA VAL A 81 -4.00 3.06 15.08
C VAL A 81 -4.13 4.20 16.08
N THR A 82 -3.58 4.02 17.28
CA THR A 82 -3.62 5.05 18.35
C THR A 82 -2.84 6.28 17.94
N THR A 83 -1.62 6.10 17.40
CA THR A 83 -0.77 7.20 16.95
C THR A 83 -1.43 8.00 15.83
N ILE A 84 -2.00 7.33 14.84
CA ILE A 84 -2.75 7.98 13.75
C ILE A 84 -3.96 8.73 14.30
N SER A 85 -4.71 8.09 15.19
CA SER A 85 -5.91 8.71 15.76
C SER A 85 -5.57 9.97 16.56
N ASN A 86 -4.57 9.92 17.44
CA ASN A 86 -4.17 11.05 18.25
C ASN A 86 -3.64 12.22 17.42
N ARG A 87 -2.95 11.95 16.31
CA ARG A 87 -2.40 13.02 15.47
C ARG A 87 -3.43 13.75 14.62
N TYR A 88 -4.45 13.04 14.12
CA TYR A 88 -5.35 13.59 13.10
C TYR A 88 -6.81 13.68 13.50
N TYR A 89 -7.21 13.10 14.63
CA TYR A 89 -8.60 13.05 15.07
C TYR A 89 -8.79 13.56 16.52
N ASP A 90 -7.79 14.23 17.06
CA ASP A 90 -7.87 14.82 18.40
C ASP A 90 -8.70 16.11 18.42
N ASP A 91 -8.81 16.80 17.30
CA ASP A 91 -9.59 18.04 17.13
C ASP A 91 -10.60 17.90 16.00
N GLU A 92 -11.89 17.79 16.37
CA GLU A 92 -13.00 17.68 15.41
C GLU A 92 -13.10 18.88 14.45
N SER A 93 -12.66 20.06 14.87
CA SER A 93 -12.72 21.29 14.05
C SER A 93 -11.80 21.22 12.83
N GLN A 94 -10.79 20.36 12.85
CA GLN A 94 -9.85 20.16 11.75
C GLN A 94 -10.29 19.08 10.75
N LEU A 95 -11.39 18.37 11.01
CA LEU A 95 -11.91 17.38 10.10
C LEU A 95 -12.51 18.04 8.85
N LYS A 96 -12.01 17.66 7.68
CA LYS A 96 -12.36 18.24 6.38
C LYS A 96 -13.10 17.23 5.49
N LEU A 97 -13.45 17.66 4.29
CA LEU A 97 -14.32 16.95 3.33
C LEU A 97 -13.77 15.60 2.81
N SER A 98 -12.48 15.28 3.05
CA SER A 98 -11.91 14.02 2.61
C SER A 98 -10.92 13.45 3.65
N PRO A 99 -10.73 12.13 3.70
CA PRO A 99 -9.88 11.47 4.69
C PRO A 99 -8.46 12.00 4.75
N TYR A 100 -7.87 12.28 3.59
CA TYR A 100 -6.48 12.73 3.50
C TYR A 100 -6.35 14.22 3.17
N CYS A 101 -7.45 14.93 2.86
CA CYS A 101 -7.48 16.36 2.53
C CYS A 101 -6.60 16.73 1.32
N ALA A 102 -6.41 15.82 0.39
CA ALA A 102 -5.46 15.92 -0.73
C ALA A 102 -4.00 16.20 -0.26
N ASP A 103 -3.65 15.85 0.96
CA ASP A 103 -2.33 15.99 1.55
C ASP A 103 -1.56 14.69 1.46
N LYS A 104 -0.48 14.69 0.68
CA LYS A 104 0.37 13.53 0.41
C LYS A 104 1.11 13.04 1.65
N PHE A 105 1.54 13.97 2.51
CA PHE A 105 2.17 13.62 3.79
C PHE A 105 1.17 12.90 4.70
N LYS A 106 -0.04 13.45 4.84
CA LYS A 106 -1.11 12.82 5.63
C LYS A 106 -1.48 11.45 5.06
N PHE A 107 -1.57 11.32 3.73
CA PHE A 107 -1.80 10.03 3.07
C PHE A 107 -0.68 9.03 3.36
N GLY A 108 0.56 9.47 3.27
CA GLY A 108 1.74 8.68 3.63
C GLY A 108 1.69 8.20 5.07
N TYR A 109 1.36 9.09 6.00
CA TYR A 109 1.28 8.78 7.42
C TYR A 109 0.13 7.79 7.76
N GLN A 110 -1.09 8.04 7.23
CA GLN A 110 -2.29 7.29 7.62
C GLN A 110 -2.55 6.02 6.81
N ALA A 111 -2.32 6.06 5.48
CA ALA A 111 -2.69 4.97 4.60
C ALA A 111 -1.50 4.09 4.21
N PHE A 112 -0.41 4.70 3.76
CA PHE A 112 0.76 3.96 3.31
C PHE A 112 1.73 3.61 4.44
N GLY A 113 1.77 4.41 5.51
CA GLY A 113 2.58 4.14 6.70
C GLY A 113 2.33 2.76 7.31
N PRO A 114 1.08 2.38 7.63
CA PRO A 114 0.78 1.04 8.15
C PRO A 114 1.22 -0.11 7.23
N VAL A 115 1.20 0.09 5.89
CA VAL A 115 1.71 -0.88 4.90
C VAL A 115 3.21 -1.12 5.12
N ILE A 116 3.99 -0.04 5.22
CA ILE A 116 5.46 -0.11 5.35
C ILE A 116 5.86 -0.58 6.74
N ILE A 117 5.22 -0.10 7.82
CA ILE A 117 5.48 -0.57 9.19
C ILE A 117 5.20 -2.08 9.30
N GLY A 118 4.10 -2.54 8.70
CA GLY A 118 3.77 -3.96 8.64
C GLY A 118 4.82 -4.78 7.90
N PHE A 119 5.25 -4.33 6.72
CA PHE A 119 6.30 -4.99 5.96
C PHE A 119 7.64 -4.99 6.72
N THR A 120 7.99 -3.89 7.35
CA THR A 120 9.21 -3.76 8.16
C THR A 120 9.21 -4.72 9.35
N SER A 121 8.06 -4.88 10.03
CA SER A 121 7.90 -5.86 11.11
C SER A 121 8.05 -7.30 10.62
N TRP A 122 7.58 -7.60 9.40
CA TRP A 122 7.77 -8.88 8.74
C TRP A 122 9.24 -9.16 8.40
N ILE A 123 9.94 -8.17 7.82
CA ILE A 123 11.38 -8.28 7.51
C ILE A 123 12.14 -8.69 8.77
N LYS A 124 11.90 -8.00 9.90
CA LYS A 124 12.54 -8.34 11.17
C LYS A 124 12.21 -9.76 11.62
N LYS A 125 10.92 -10.13 11.57
CA LYS A 125 10.46 -11.47 11.96
C LYS A 125 11.20 -12.56 11.18
N ILE A 126 11.20 -12.46 9.85
CA ILE A 126 11.87 -13.45 8.98
C ILE A 126 13.38 -13.48 9.21
N ALA A 127 14.00 -12.32 9.41
CA ALA A 127 15.43 -12.26 9.67
C ALA A 127 15.82 -12.99 10.96
N ILE A 128 15.03 -12.86 12.01
CA ILE A 128 15.26 -13.57 13.28
C ILE A 128 15.00 -15.07 13.10
N GLU A 129 13.87 -15.47 12.52
CA GLU A 129 13.47 -16.88 12.35
C GLU A 129 14.46 -17.68 11.49
N ASN A 130 15.12 -17.03 10.53
CA ASN A 130 16.09 -17.65 9.63
C ASN A 130 17.56 -17.36 10.00
N ASN A 131 17.82 -16.78 11.18
CA ASN A 131 19.16 -16.42 11.65
C ASN A 131 19.95 -15.59 10.63
N ILE A 132 19.28 -14.65 9.93
CA ILE A 132 19.88 -13.75 8.95
C ILE A 132 20.69 -12.70 9.71
N LYS A 133 21.93 -12.48 9.28
CA LYS A 133 22.87 -11.53 9.89
C LYS A 133 22.93 -10.21 9.17
N LYS A 134 22.69 -10.22 7.84
CA LYS A 134 22.76 -9.03 7.01
C LYS A 134 21.57 -8.96 6.07
N LEU A 135 20.92 -7.80 6.04
CA LEU A 135 19.81 -7.46 5.16
C LEU A 135 20.28 -6.49 4.08
N TYR A 136 19.99 -6.79 2.83
CA TYR A 136 20.31 -5.95 1.69
C TYR A 136 19.03 -5.45 1.04
N PHE A 137 18.68 -4.21 1.33
CA PHE A 137 17.51 -3.53 0.78
C PHE A 137 17.83 -3.03 -0.63
N LEU A 138 17.14 -3.57 -1.63
CA LEU A 138 17.42 -3.26 -3.03
C LEU A 138 16.78 -1.93 -3.45
N SER A 139 17.56 -1.03 -4.06
CA SER A 139 17.02 0.22 -4.59
C SER A 139 16.06 -0.06 -5.75
N ARG A 140 15.06 0.72 -5.95
CA ARG A 140 14.53 1.92 -5.29
C ARG A 140 13.36 1.56 -4.36
N ASP A 141 12.77 0.41 -4.58
CA ASP A 141 11.47 0.01 -4.03
C ASP A 141 11.51 -0.23 -2.52
N THR A 142 12.70 -0.37 -1.93
CA THR A 142 12.81 -0.67 -0.51
C THR A 142 13.41 0.45 0.35
N LYS A 143 13.66 1.64 -0.24
CA LYS A 143 14.29 2.75 0.50
C LYS A 143 13.51 3.12 1.76
N VAL A 144 12.21 3.34 1.64
CA VAL A 144 11.36 3.74 2.77
C VAL A 144 11.28 2.63 3.83
N ALA A 145 11.28 1.36 3.43
CA ALA A 145 11.31 0.23 4.37
C ALA A 145 12.66 0.11 5.09
N TYR A 146 13.78 0.38 4.37
CA TYR A 146 15.12 0.45 4.96
C TYR A 146 15.20 1.53 6.04
N ASP A 147 14.71 2.73 5.74
CA ASP A 147 14.74 3.84 6.70
C ASP A 147 13.86 3.52 7.92
N CYS A 148 12.64 3.00 7.71
CA CYS A 148 11.76 2.56 8.80
C CYS A 148 12.38 1.44 9.64
N PHE A 149 13.08 0.48 9.02
CA PHE A 149 13.75 -0.60 9.75
C PHE A 149 14.79 -0.05 10.74
N ASN A 150 15.62 0.89 10.30
CA ASN A 150 16.64 1.50 11.14
C ASN A 150 16.05 2.44 12.22
N ILE A 151 14.93 3.10 11.95
CA ILE A 151 14.22 3.93 12.95
C ILE A 151 13.60 3.04 14.03
N LEU A 152 12.92 1.96 13.64
CA LEU A 152 12.15 1.13 14.58
C LEU A 152 13.00 0.14 15.35
N TYR A 153 14.13 -0.31 14.79
CA TYR A 153 14.95 -1.39 15.34
C TYR A 153 16.44 -1.03 15.39
N PRO A 154 16.84 0.12 15.99
CA PRO A 154 18.24 0.58 15.98
C PRO A 154 19.19 -0.37 16.71
N ASP A 155 18.69 -1.09 17.71
CA ASP A 155 19.50 -1.97 18.57
C ASP A 155 19.44 -3.45 18.15
N ILE A 156 18.88 -3.76 16.97
CA ILE A 156 18.80 -5.15 16.50
C ILE A 156 20.17 -5.64 16.05
N ASN A 157 20.55 -6.84 16.47
CA ASN A 157 21.81 -7.46 16.03
C ASN A 157 21.71 -8.07 14.62
N ILE A 158 21.32 -7.24 13.64
CA ILE A 158 21.22 -7.55 12.21
C ILE A 158 21.72 -6.32 11.45
N GLU A 159 22.78 -6.47 10.67
CA GLU A 159 23.27 -5.39 9.83
C GLU A 159 22.31 -5.13 8.67
N SER A 160 22.02 -3.87 8.38
CA SER A 160 21.17 -3.46 7.27
C SER A 160 21.92 -2.56 6.29
N HIS A 161 21.83 -2.88 5.01
CA HIS A 161 22.50 -2.14 3.92
C HIS A 161 21.47 -1.76 2.85
N TYR A 162 21.55 -0.52 2.36
CA TYR A 162 20.83 -0.09 1.16
C TYR A 162 21.73 -0.27 -0.05
N ILE A 163 21.35 -1.12 -0.99
CA ILE A 163 22.16 -1.50 -2.15
C ILE A 163 21.57 -0.92 -3.42
N TYR A 164 22.36 -0.15 -4.16
CA TYR A 164 21.98 0.26 -5.51
C TYR A 164 21.89 -0.95 -6.43
N SER A 165 20.74 -1.15 -7.01
CA SER A 165 20.38 -2.34 -7.77
C SER A 165 19.32 -2.04 -8.82
N SER A 166 19.35 -2.76 -9.93
CA SER A 166 18.30 -2.76 -10.95
C SER A 166 18.33 -4.05 -11.76
N ARG A 167 17.25 -4.35 -12.47
CA ARG A 167 17.24 -5.51 -13.40
C ARG A 167 18.37 -5.42 -14.43
N ARG A 168 18.65 -4.24 -14.97
CA ARG A 168 19.74 -4.01 -15.92
C ARG A 168 21.09 -4.30 -15.30
N SER A 169 21.35 -3.79 -14.09
CA SER A 169 22.67 -3.91 -13.44
C SER A 169 23.06 -5.35 -13.10
N VAL A 170 22.10 -6.28 -12.99
CA VAL A 170 22.37 -7.70 -12.72
C VAL A 170 22.25 -8.58 -13.97
N SER A 171 21.48 -8.16 -14.99
CA SER A 171 21.28 -8.98 -16.19
C SER A 171 22.49 -8.99 -17.10
N ILE A 172 23.11 -7.83 -17.33
CA ILE A 172 24.28 -7.71 -18.21
C ILE A 172 25.48 -8.48 -17.65
N PRO A 173 25.85 -8.37 -16.36
CA PRO A 173 26.90 -9.18 -15.76
C PRO A 173 26.74 -10.69 -15.90
N LEU A 174 25.55 -11.18 -16.16
CA LEU A 174 25.30 -12.64 -16.36
C LEU A 174 25.68 -13.15 -17.74
N PHE A 175 25.89 -12.29 -18.74
CA PHE A 175 26.31 -12.74 -20.07
C PHE A 175 27.73 -13.29 -20.03
N LYS A 176 27.90 -14.56 -20.44
CA LYS A 176 29.19 -15.27 -20.51
C LYS A 176 29.46 -15.83 -21.91
N SER A 177 28.43 -15.92 -22.77
CA SER A 177 28.51 -16.52 -24.08
C SER A 177 27.52 -15.90 -25.07
N LYS A 178 27.74 -16.12 -26.39
CA LYS A 178 26.80 -15.74 -27.45
C LYS A 178 25.42 -16.34 -27.24
N LYS A 179 25.32 -17.54 -26.64
CA LYS A 179 24.06 -18.19 -26.31
C LYS A 179 23.22 -17.37 -25.34
N ASP A 180 23.86 -16.76 -24.32
CA ASP A 180 23.16 -15.93 -23.34
C ASP A 180 22.57 -14.69 -24.01
N LEU A 181 23.31 -14.08 -24.93
CA LEU A 181 22.87 -12.92 -25.70
C LEU A 181 21.65 -13.27 -26.58
N LEU A 182 21.67 -14.41 -27.24
CA LEU A 182 20.53 -14.85 -28.07
C LEU A 182 19.28 -15.10 -27.24
N VAL A 183 19.39 -15.68 -26.05
CA VAL A 183 18.26 -15.83 -25.12
C VAL A 183 17.65 -14.47 -24.78
N GLU A 184 18.46 -13.44 -24.57
CA GLU A 184 18.00 -12.08 -24.29
C GLU A 184 17.25 -11.45 -25.48
N VAL A 185 17.73 -11.64 -26.71
CA VAL A 185 17.06 -11.14 -27.94
C VAL A 185 15.63 -11.66 -28.06
N TYR A 186 15.40 -12.92 -27.69
CA TYR A 186 14.07 -13.54 -27.84
C TYR A 186 13.07 -13.13 -26.76
N LYS A 187 13.46 -12.41 -25.73
CA LYS A 187 12.50 -11.81 -24.78
C LYS A 187 11.63 -10.76 -25.48
N THR A 188 10.53 -10.38 -24.84
CA THR A 188 9.60 -9.36 -25.36
C THR A 188 10.34 -8.03 -25.56
N ILE A 189 10.15 -7.41 -26.73
CA ILE A 189 10.67 -6.09 -27.06
C ILE A 189 9.48 -5.12 -27.08
N TYR A 190 9.51 -4.16 -26.19
CA TYR A 190 8.58 -3.04 -26.19
C TYR A 190 9.04 -1.97 -27.18
N SER A 191 8.15 -1.07 -27.57
CA SER A 191 8.49 0.02 -28.49
C SER A 191 9.62 0.89 -27.92
N THR A 192 10.76 0.93 -28.62
CA THR A 192 11.97 1.66 -28.21
C THR A 192 12.83 1.95 -29.44
N THR A 193 13.91 2.71 -29.28
CA THR A 193 14.94 2.86 -30.33
C THR A 193 15.95 1.71 -30.25
N ILE A 194 16.62 1.41 -31.38
CA ILE A 194 17.65 0.36 -31.41
C ILE A 194 18.80 0.68 -30.46
N SER A 195 19.25 1.93 -30.38
CA SER A 195 20.32 2.32 -29.47
C SER A 195 19.94 2.16 -27.99
N ALA A 196 18.75 2.60 -27.61
CA ALA A 196 18.26 2.43 -26.24
C ALA A 196 18.09 0.95 -25.87
N TRP A 197 17.67 0.11 -26.82
CA TRP A 197 17.55 -1.33 -26.63
C TRP A 197 18.91 -2.00 -26.43
N LEU A 198 19.90 -1.64 -27.26
CA LEU A 198 21.28 -2.14 -27.13
C LEU A 198 21.92 -1.69 -25.82
N GLU A 199 21.75 -0.44 -25.44
CA GLU A 199 22.28 0.10 -24.18
C GLU A 199 21.66 -0.56 -22.94
N ASN A 200 20.33 -0.62 -22.91
CA ASN A 200 19.61 -1.13 -21.73
C ASN A 200 19.68 -2.65 -21.58
N ARG A 201 19.73 -3.40 -22.70
CA ARG A 201 19.71 -4.86 -22.66
C ARG A 201 21.07 -5.54 -22.84
N PHE A 202 22.03 -4.86 -23.49
CA PHE A 202 23.32 -5.45 -23.82
C PHE A 202 24.51 -4.63 -23.33
N GLY A 203 24.28 -3.44 -22.75
CA GLY A 203 25.32 -2.65 -22.12
C GLY A 203 26.30 -1.97 -23.08
N ILE A 204 25.91 -1.79 -24.35
CA ILE A 204 26.75 -1.11 -25.36
C ILE A 204 26.14 0.25 -25.74
N THR A 205 26.99 1.25 -25.83
CA THR A 205 26.63 2.65 -26.11
C THR A 205 26.91 3.01 -27.58
N LYS A 206 26.30 4.11 -28.07
CA LYS A 206 26.39 4.55 -29.48
C LYS A 206 27.82 4.75 -29.99
N ASP A 207 28.75 5.07 -29.13
CA ASP A 207 30.17 5.26 -29.44
C ASP A 207 30.94 3.96 -29.68
N GLN A 208 30.37 2.81 -29.31
CA GLN A 208 31.01 1.50 -29.44
C GLN A 208 30.69 0.76 -30.75
N TYR A 209 29.76 1.27 -31.57
CA TYR A 209 29.39 0.68 -32.86
C TYR A 209 28.97 1.77 -33.86
N SER A 210 29.11 1.50 -35.14
CA SER A 210 28.82 2.49 -36.19
C SER A 210 27.40 2.29 -36.80
N VAL A 211 26.91 3.33 -37.49
CA VAL A 211 25.62 3.29 -38.20
C VAL A 211 25.67 2.27 -39.35
N GLU A 212 26.82 2.07 -40.01
CA GLU A 212 27.00 1.10 -41.08
C GLU A 212 26.72 -0.33 -40.62
N VAL A 213 27.05 -0.67 -39.36
CA VAL A 213 26.73 -1.96 -38.75
C VAL A 213 25.20 -2.11 -38.64
N LEU A 214 24.48 -1.06 -38.20
CA LEU A 214 23.02 -1.08 -38.10
C LEU A 214 22.36 -1.25 -39.47
N GLN A 215 22.86 -0.57 -40.51
CA GLN A 215 22.31 -0.59 -41.87
C GLN A 215 22.34 -1.97 -42.51
N LYS A 216 23.33 -2.83 -42.21
CA LYS A 216 23.38 -4.23 -42.64
C LYS A 216 22.12 -5.01 -42.25
N TYR A 217 21.46 -4.63 -41.16
CA TYR A 217 20.28 -5.29 -40.60
C TYR A 217 18.98 -4.53 -40.83
N SER A 218 18.99 -3.57 -41.78
CA SER A 218 17.83 -2.73 -42.15
C SER A 218 17.40 -1.74 -41.06
N LEU A 219 18.33 -1.32 -40.24
CA LEU A 219 18.18 -0.26 -39.26
C LEU A 219 18.85 1.00 -39.83
N LYS A 220 18.10 2.14 -39.92
CA LYS A 220 18.57 3.34 -40.61
C LYS A 220 19.66 4.07 -39.85
N ASP A 221 19.44 4.25 -38.58
CA ASP A 221 20.26 5.03 -37.65
C ASP A 221 20.07 4.55 -36.20
N TYR A 222 20.70 5.23 -35.23
CA TYR A 222 20.60 4.92 -33.81
C TYR A 222 19.19 5.06 -33.22
N ASP A 223 18.37 5.91 -33.81
CA ASP A 223 17.03 6.21 -33.32
C ASP A 223 15.94 5.41 -34.05
N HIS A 224 16.35 4.48 -34.93
CA HIS A 224 15.43 3.58 -35.62
C HIS A 224 14.51 2.86 -34.62
N PRO A 225 13.16 3.00 -34.77
CA PRO A 225 12.22 2.39 -33.84
C PRO A 225 12.16 0.87 -34.04
N ILE A 226 12.26 0.13 -32.95
CA ILE A 226 12.04 -1.30 -32.89
C ILE A 226 10.93 -1.66 -31.91
N GLY A 227 10.31 -2.83 -32.09
CA GLY A 227 9.25 -3.31 -31.21
C GLY A 227 8.89 -4.76 -31.54
N GLY A 228 7.80 -5.27 -30.98
CA GLY A 228 7.43 -6.68 -31.11
C GLY A 228 7.23 -7.21 -32.53
N LYS A 229 7.08 -6.33 -33.55
CA LYS A 229 6.98 -6.68 -34.96
C LYS A 229 8.33 -6.67 -35.70
N PHE A 230 9.40 -6.18 -35.09
CA PHE A 230 10.71 -6.19 -35.75
C PHE A 230 11.30 -7.60 -35.78
N SER A 231 12.02 -7.93 -36.86
CA SER A 231 12.58 -9.28 -37.06
C SER A 231 13.60 -9.61 -35.97
N LYS A 232 13.30 -10.61 -35.16
CA LYS A 232 14.22 -11.12 -34.14
C LYS A 232 15.46 -11.78 -34.75
N ASP A 233 15.36 -12.33 -35.98
CA ASP A 233 16.50 -12.93 -36.68
C ASP A 233 17.51 -11.86 -37.07
N LYS A 234 17.07 -10.68 -37.58
CA LYS A 234 17.96 -9.55 -37.84
C LYS A 234 18.62 -9.01 -36.58
N LEU A 235 17.85 -8.90 -35.47
CA LEU A 235 18.40 -8.50 -34.18
C LEU A 235 19.39 -9.53 -33.63
N SER A 236 19.12 -10.81 -33.81
CA SER A 236 20.04 -11.90 -33.44
C SER A 236 21.37 -11.82 -34.18
N GLN A 237 21.32 -11.58 -35.50
CA GLN A 237 22.51 -11.40 -36.34
C GLN A 237 23.32 -10.18 -35.94
N LEU A 238 22.64 -9.02 -35.69
CA LEU A 238 23.28 -7.81 -35.18
C LEU A 238 23.97 -8.05 -33.84
N VAL A 239 23.28 -8.68 -32.88
CA VAL A 239 23.84 -8.97 -31.55
C VAL A 239 25.01 -9.97 -31.66
N CYS A 240 24.95 -10.92 -32.59
CA CYS A 240 26.08 -11.83 -32.88
C CYS A 240 27.31 -11.08 -33.46
N GLU A 241 27.11 -10.09 -34.36
CA GLU A 241 28.20 -9.25 -34.88
C GLU A 241 28.83 -8.40 -33.76
N LEU A 242 28.00 -7.87 -32.84
CA LEU A 242 28.46 -7.04 -31.73
C LEU A 242 28.87 -7.84 -30.47
N SER A 243 28.84 -9.18 -30.54
CA SER A 243 28.98 -10.04 -29.36
C SER A 243 30.27 -9.84 -28.57
N ASP A 244 31.39 -9.58 -29.24
CA ASP A 244 32.68 -9.49 -28.57
C ASP A 244 32.75 -8.23 -27.72
N ILE A 245 32.22 -7.11 -28.20
CA ILE A 245 32.09 -5.86 -27.43
C ILE A 245 31.13 -6.04 -26.27
N ILE A 246 29.96 -6.66 -26.52
CA ILE A 246 28.94 -6.92 -25.49
C ILE A 246 29.51 -7.78 -24.37
N LEU A 247 30.21 -8.87 -24.70
CA LEU A 247 30.76 -9.80 -23.72
C LEU A 247 31.92 -9.18 -22.90
N GLU A 248 32.75 -8.33 -23.51
CA GLU A 248 33.79 -7.63 -22.77
C GLU A 248 33.18 -6.59 -21.81
N ASN A 249 32.19 -5.80 -22.25
CA ASN A 249 31.46 -4.89 -21.37
C ASN A 249 30.77 -5.64 -20.21
N ALA A 250 30.14 -6.77 -20.51
CA ALA A 250 29.47 -7.61 -19.51
C ALA A 250 30.47 -8.15 -18.47
N LYS A 251 31.66 -8.56 -18.92
CA LYS A 251 32.75 -8.99 -18.02
C LYS A 251 33.21 -7.87 -17.11
N GLN A 252 33.43 -6.67 -17.64
CA GLN A 252 33.85 -5.52 -16.86
C GLN A 252 32.74 -5.08 -15.87
N GLU A 253 31.48 -5.03 -16.30
CA GLU A 253 30.35 -4.73 -15.40
C GLU A 253 30.20 -5.78 -14.30
N ARG A 254 30.48 -7.07 -14.59
CA ARG A 254 30.48 -8.15 -13.58
C ARG A 254 31.55 -7.94 -12.53
N ILE A 255 32.78 -7.60 -12.92
CA ILE A 255 33.89 -7.32 -12.00
C ILE A 255 33.50 -6.16 -11.08
N ASN A 256 33.07 -5.04 -11.65
CA ASN A 256 32.66 -3.87 -10.89
C ASN A 256 31.50 -4.17 -9.93
N LEU A 257 30.52 -4.97 -10.36
CA LEU A 257 29.37 -5.32 -9.53
C LEU A 257 29.79 -6.25 -8.39
N ILE A 258 30.64 -7.26 -8.62
CA ILE A 258 31.15 -8.14 -7.57
C ILE A 258 31.94 -7.31 -6.54
N ASP A 259 32.84 -6.46 -6.97
CA ASP A 259 33.61 -5.60 -6.07
C ASP A 259 32.70 -4.67 -5.25
N TYR A 260 31.66 -4.12 -5.88
CA TYR A 260 30.64 -3.30 -5.21
C TYR A 260 29.88 -4.09 -4.15
N LEU A 261 29.39 -5.29 -4.47
CA LEU A 261 28.67 -6.15 -3.54
C LEU A 261 29.56 -6.63 -2.38
N SER A 262 30.83 -6.96 -2.67
CA SER A 262 31.84 -7.34 -1.67
C SER A 262 32.18 -6.17 -0.73
N SER A 263 32.24 -4.94 -1.23
CA SER A 263 32.45 -3.76 -0.37
C SER A 263 31.33 -3.53 0.65
N HIS A 264 30.14 -4.11 0.41
CA HIS A 264 29.02 -4.14 1.36
C HIS A 264 28.94 -5.48 2.14
N GLY A 265 29.94 -6.36 2.01
CA GLY A 265 30.02 -7.65 2.73
C GLY A 265 29.00 -8.69 2.28
N MET A 266 28.58 -8.68 1.00
CA MET A 266 27.62 -9.64 0.45
C MET A 266 28.26 -11.00 0.14
N ASP A 267 29.58 -11.07 0.06
CA ASP A 267 30.41 -12.25 -0.17
C ASP A 267 30.72 -13.07 1.10
N THR A 268 30.10 -12.70 2.22
CA THR A 268 30.25 -13.39 3.53
C THR A 268 29.72 -14.83 3.50
N ASN A 269 30.17 -15.66 4.44
CA ASN A 269 29.61 -17.00 4.69
C ASN A 269 28.36 -16.99 5.59
N GLU A 270 28.01 -15.83 6.13
CA GLU A 270 26.81 -15.68 6.96
C GLU A 270 25.52 -15.83 6.17
N ASN A 271 24.42 -16.10 6.87
CA ASN A 271 23.08 -16.03 6.27
C ASN A 271 22.72 -14.59 5.96
N ILE A 272 22.40 -14.35 4.71
CA ILE A 272 22.03 -13.03 4.21
C ILE A 272 20.66 -13.07 3.50
N ALA A 273 20.00 -11.93 3.46
CA ALA A 273 18.79 -11.77 2.67
C ALA A 273 18.80 -10.50 1.82
N VAL A 274 18.23 -10.61 0.63
CA VAL A 274 17.82 -9.45 -0.16
C VAL A 274 16.38 -9.10 0.18
N VAL A 275 16.09 -7.81 0.29
CA VAL A 275 14.74 -7.27 0.52
C VAL A 275 14.31 -6.53 -0.73
N ASP A 276 13.10 -6.85 -1.24
CA ASP A 276 12.58 -6.27 -2.48
C ASP A 276 11.04 -6.23 -2.44
N ILE A 277 10.39 -5.44 -3.29
CA ILE A 277 8.93 -5.47 -3.43
C ILE A 277 8.46 -6.80 -4.02
N GLY A 278 9.23 -7.40 -4.94
CA GLY A 278 8.91 -8.69 -5.56
C GLY A 278 9.20 -8.72 -7.07
N TYR A 279 8.60 -9.60 -7.84
CA TYR A 279 7.60 -10.64 -7.46
C TYR A 279 8.13 -12.03 -7.81
N ALA A 280 9.07 -12.09 -8.75
CA ALA A 280 9.55 -13.34 -9.37
C ALA A 280 10.94 -13.78 -8.86
N ALA A 281 11.48 -13.14 -7.83
CA ALA A 281 12.80 -13.43 -7.26
C ALA A 281 13.97 -13.39 -8.29
N SER A 282 13.82 -12.63 -9.38
CA SER A 282 14.84 -12.54 -10.43
C SER A 282 16.14 -11.89 -9.95
N MET A 283 16.04 -10.89 -9.06
CA MET A 283 17.22 -10.22 -8.47
C MET A 283 17.98 -11.15 -7.54
N GLN A 284 17.27 -11.89 -6.66
CA GLN A 284 17.86 -12.91 -5.78
C GLN A 284 18.62 -13.96 -6.59
N SER A 285 17.96 -14.54 -7.61
CA SER A 285 18.59 -15.53 -8.50
C SER A 285 19.82 -14.97 -9.24
N ALA A 286 19.77 -13.70 -9.66
CA ALA A 286 20.92 -13.08 -10.28
C ALA A 286 22.10 -12.95 -9.30
N TYR A 287 21.88 -12.51 -8.08
CA TYR A 287 22.94 -12.43 -7.05
C TYR A 287 23.47 -13.80 -6.68
N GLN A 288 22.63 -14.81 -6.54
CA GLN A 288 23.07 -16.19 -6.33
C GLN A 288 24.09 -16.65 -7.40
N LYS A 289 23.79 -16.36 -8.68
CA LYS A 289 24.66 -16.71 -9.83
C LYS A 289 25.92 -15.86 -9.92
N ILE A 290 25.84 -14.56 -9.62
CA ILE A 290 26.96 -13.62 -9.69
C ILE A 290 27.97 -13.91 -8.58
N LEU A 291 27.48 -14.13 -7.35
CA LEU A 291 28.29 -14.39 -6.18
C LEU A 291 28.61 -15.89 -5.97
N ASN A 292 28.06 -16.78 -6.81
CA ASN A 292 28.15 -18.23 -6.66
C ASN A 292 27.74 -18.69 -5.24
N LYS A 293 26.61 -18.16 -4.73
CA LYS A 293 26.10 -18.39 -3.38
C LYS A 293 24.63 -18.74 -3.44
N GLU A 294 24.28 -20.01 -3.25
CA GLU A 294 22.90 -20.51 -3.40
C GLU A 294 21.97 -20.11 -2.26
N ASN A 295 22.47 -19.95 -1.04
CA ASN A 295 21.69 -19.73 0.18
C ASN A 295 21.39 -18.25 0.49
N ILE A 296 21.13 -17.42 -0.51
CA ILE A 296 20.65 -16.05 -0.31
C ILE A 296 19.14 -16.09 -0.13
N HIS A 297 18.62 -15.65 1.01
CA HIS A 297 17.18 -15.50 1.23
C HIS A 297 16.61 -14.29 0.48
N GLY A 298 15.36 -14.38 0.07
CA GLY A 298 14.61 -13.24 -0.48
C GLY A 298 13.42 -12.92 0.42
N ILE A 299 13.34 -11.68 0.91
CA ILE A 299 12.22 -11.17 1.70
C ILE A 299 11.48 -10.14 0.86
N TYR A 300 10.23 -10.41 0.56
CA TYR A 300 9.45 -9.67 -0.42
C TYR A 300 8.16 -9.13 0.18
N TYR A 301 7.73 -7.98 -0.32
CA TYR A 301 6.35 -7.56 -0.06
C TYR A 301 5.35 -8.56 -0.67
N ALA A 302 5.61 -9.05 -1.88
CA ALA A 302 4.82 -10.08 -2.53
C ALA A 302 5.66 -11.01 -3.40
N THR A 303 5.38 -12.33 -3.40
CA THR A 303 5.96 -13.31 -4.32
C THR A 303 4.86 -14.04 -5.07
N PHE A 304 5.07 -14.25 -6.38
CA PHE A 304 4.17 -15.03 -7.21
C PHE A 304 4.77 -16.41 -7.53
N ASN A 305 3.94 -17.34 -8.02
CA ASN A 305 4.36 -18.68 -8.42
C ASN A 305 5.55 -18.69 -9.41
N SER A 306 5.72 -17.61 -10.19
CA SER A 306 6.85 -17.45 -11.09
C SER A 306 8.20 -17.38 -10.38
N ALA A 307 8.25 -17.06 -9.08
CA ALA A 307 9.48 -17.02 -8.28
C ALA A 307 10.17 -18.39 -8.24
N LEU A 308 9.41 -19.49 -8.19
CA LEU A 308 9.93 -20.87 -8.19
C LEU A 308 10.69 -21.24 -9.46
N LYS A 309 10.51 -20.50 -10.55
CA LYS A 309 11.31 -20.70 -11.79
C LYS A 309 12.72 -20.14 -11.67
N ASN A 310 12.92 -19.16 -10.78
CA ASN A 310 14.20 -18.48 -10.58
C ASN A 310 14.93 -19.01 -9.36
N VAL A 311 14.21 -19.33 -8.27
CA VAL A 311 14.73 -19.89 -7.03
C VAL A 311 13.87 -21.12 -6.71
N SER A 312 14.43 -22.31 -6.94
CA SER A 312 13.71 -23.59 -6.80
C SER A 312 13.45 -23.97 -5.34
N ASP A 313 14.34 -23.56 -4.43
CA ASP A 313 14.16 -23.78 -3.00
C ASP A 313 13.19 -22.73 -2.42
N SER A 314 11.95 -23.15 -2.18
CA SER A 314 10.92 -22.30 -1.62
C SER A 314 11.20 -21.82 -0.19
N SER A 315 12.08 -22.50 0.55
CA SER A 315 12.49 -22.09 1.91
C SER A 315 13.30 -20.78 1.93
N LEU A 316 13.85 -20.39 0.78
CA LEU A 316 14.57 -19.14 0.60
C LEU A 316 13.65 -17.98 0.13
N LEU A 317 12.35 -18.21 -0.03
CA LEU A 317 11.38 -17.22 -0.52
C LEU A 317 10.40 -16.87 0.58
N HIS A 318 10.32 -15.59 0.96
CA HIS A 318 9.45 -15.11 2.03
C HIS A 318 8.60 -13.94 1.55
N GLY A 319 7.31 -14.16 1.29
CA GLY A 319 6.37 -13.13 0.88
C GLY A 319 5.52 -12.64 2.05
N TYR A 320 5.39 -11.32 2.23
CA TYR A 320 4.60 -10.70 3.28
C TYR A 320 3.09 -10.69 2.94
N SER A 321 2.70 -9.88 1.97
CA SER A 321 1.29 -9.75 1.57
C SER A 321 0.81 -10.92 0.74
N VAL A 322 1.66 -11.42 -0.15
CA VAL A 322 1.38 -12.56 -1.04
C VAL A 322 2.57 -13.50 -1.01
N HIS A 323 2.32 -14.79 -0.83
CA HIS A 323 3.38 -15.79 -0.83
C HIS A 323 3.08 -16.90 -1.83
N LEU A 324 3.85 -16.93 -2.93
CA LEU A 324 3.81 -17.95 -4.00
C LEU A 324 2.39 -18.19 -4.58
N GLU A 325 1.63 -17.11 -4.77
CA GLU A 325 0.26 -17.13 -5.28
C GLU A 325 0.18 -16.73 -6.76
N ASN A 326 -1.01 -16.83 -7.32
CA ASN A 326 -1.30 -16.35 -8.67
C ASN A 326 -1.34 -14.82 -8.68
N PRO A 327 -0.65 -14.14 -9.62
CA PRO A 327 -0.64 -12.68 -9.71
C PRO A 327 -2.01 -12.04 -10.02
N SER A 328 -2.99 -12.83 -10.45
CA SER A 328 -4.36 -12.37 -10.75
C SER A 328 -5.34 -12.64 -9.61
N SER A 329 -4.87 -13.03 -8.42
CA SER A 329 -5.75 -13.29 -7.27
C SER A 329 -6.42 -11.99 -6.80
N PRO A 330 -7.77 -11.90 -6.81
CA PRO A 330 -8.49 -10.70 -6.36
C PRO A 330 -8.47 -10.50 -4.84
N LYS A 331 -7.92 -11.47 -4.11
CA LYS A 331 -7.85 -11.46 -2.64
C LYS A 331 -6.94 -10.36 -2.12
N TYR A 332 -5.88 -10.02 -2.86
CA TYR A 332 -4.84 -9.12 -2.43
C TYR A 332 -4.86 -7.81 -3.22
N GLY A 333 -4.79 -6.68 -2.53
CA GLY A 333 -4.79 -5.36 -3.16
C GLY A 333 -3.65 -5.16 -4.15
N ILE A 334 -2.45 -5.64 -3.81
CA ILE A 334 -1.30 -5.56 -4.72
C ILE A 334 -1.48 -6.33 -6.03
N CYS A 335 -2.24 -7.43 -6.05
CA CYS A 335 -2.54 -8.14 -7.29
C CYS A 335 -3.44 -7.32 -8.23
N SER A 336 -4.36 -6.53 -7.66
CA SER A 336 -5.28 -5.68 -8.43
C SER A 336 -4.65 -4.36 -8.86
N HIS A 337 -3.79 -3.77 -8.03
CA HIS A 337 -3.23 -2.43 -8.23
C HIS A 337 -1.69 -2.43 -8.25
N ARG A 338 -1.08 -3.49 -8.78
CA ARG A 338 0.37 -3.71 -8.74
C ARG A 338 1.20 -2.50 -9.16
N PHE A 339 0.87 -1.87 -10.28
CA PHE A 339 1.62 -0.73 -10.79
C PHE A 339 1.50 0.51 -9.90
N PHE A 340 0.39 0.66 -9.20
CA PHE A 340 0.24 1.72 -8.20
C PHE A 340 1.15 1.45 -7.00
N TYR A 341 1.15 0.22 -6.49
CA TYR A 341 2.07 -0.20 -5.42
C TYR A 341 3.52 0.04 -5.82
N GLU A 342 3.95 -0.43 -6.99
CA GLU A 342 5.31 -0.21 -7.51
C GLU A 342 5.66 1.29 -7.58
N THR A 343 4.73 2.14 -8.04
CA THR A 343 4.97 3.58 -8.12
C THR A 343 5.23 4.22 -6.76
N ILE A 344 4.46 3.82 -5.73
CA ILE A 344 4.53 4.44 -4.41
C ILE A 344 5.64 3.83 -3.54
N PHE A 345 5.96 2.55 -3.69
CA PHE A 345 7.13 1.96 -3.03
C PHE A 345 8.43 2.54 -3.55
N CYS A 346 8.49 2.79 -4.86
CA CYS A 346 9.69 3.23 -5.57
C CYS A 346 10.12 4.63 -5.12
N ASP A 347 11.33 4.76 -4.57
CA ASP A 347 11.91 6.03 -4.15
C ASP A 347 11.96 7.10 -5.25
N ALA A 348 12.09 8.35 -4.84
CA ALA A 348 12.21 9.50 -5.73
C ALA A 348 13.49 9.54 -6.57
N ASP A 349 14.47 8.69 -6.28
CA ASP A 349 15.75 8.62 -6.99
C ASP A 349 15.61 8.03 -8.41
N ASN A 350 16.62 8.27 -9.26
CA ASN A 350 16.68 7.72 -10.60
C ASN A 350 17.14 6.25 -10.61
N SER A 351 16.75 5.50 -11.64
CA SER A 351 17.12 4.09 -11.80
C SER A 351 18.62 3.89 -11.87
N PHE A 352 19.12 2.93 -11.08
CA PHE A 352 20.53 2.53 -11.11
C PHE A 352 20.86 1.80 -12.42
N ILE A 353 22.00 2.14 -13.01
CA ILE A 353 22.52 1.52 -14.23
C ILE A 353 23.63 0.54 -13.90
N LYS A 354 24.71 1.01 -13.30
CA LYS A 354 25.89 0.21 -12.92
C LYS A 354 26.78 0.93 -11.92
N PRO A 355 27.62 0.21 -11.13
CA PRO A 355 28.72 0.81 -10.41
C PRO A 355 29.94 0.88 -11.33
N ILE A 356 30.73 1.93 -11.18
CA ILE A 356 32.07 2.07 -11.78
C ILE A 356 33.08 2.18 -10.65
N LYS A 357 34.04 1.26 -10.60
CA LYS A 357 35.10 1.30 -9.59
C LYS A 357 36.01 2.51 -9.84
N THR A 358 36.30 3.28 -8.81
CA THR A 358 37.20 4.44 -8.81
C THR A 358 38.28 4.27 -7.75
N ASN A 359 39.24 5.16 -7.71
CA ASN A 359 40.29 5.14 -6.68
C ASN A 359 39.75 5.34 -5.25
N ASN A 360 38.55 5.97 -5.10
CA ASN A 360 37.99 6.34 -3.82
C ASN A 360 36.67 5.55 -3.51
N GLY A 361 36.44 4.41 -4.15
CA GLY A 361 35.22 3.62 -3.98
C GLY A 361 34.48 3.40 -5.29
N PHE A 362 33.18 3.72 -5.34
CA PHE A 362 32.35 3.48 -6.52
C PHE A 362 31.58 4.73 -6.93
N GLU A 363 31.62 5.05 -8.22
CA GLU A 363 30.66 5.95 -8.85
C GLU A 363 29.37 5.18 -9.15
N ILE A 364 28.24 5.75 -8.72
CA ILE A 364 26.91 5.17 -8.93
C ILE A 364 26.27 5.81 -10.15
N VAL A 365 26.32 5.11 -11.29
CA VAL A 365 25.72 5.59 -12.54
C VAL A 365 24.22 5.37 -12.50
N LYS A 366 23.45 6.44 -12.74
CA LYS A 366 21.98 6.43 -12.74
C LYS A 366 21.42 6.89 -14.09
N SER A 367 20.17 6.51 -14.39
CA SER A 367 19.45 6.99 -15.56
C SER A 367 19.20 8.51 -15.47
N LYS A 368 19.07 9.15 -16.63
CA LYS A 368 18.72 10.59 -16.74
C LYS A 368 17.23 10.80 -16.95
N PHE A 369 16.39 10.05 -16.27
CA PHE A 369 14.94 10.18 -16.40
C PHE A 369 14.46 11.31 -15.49
N ASP A 370 13.79 12.31 -16.07
CA ASP A 370 13.14 13.39 -15.32
C ASP A 370 11.65 13.07 -15.16
N ASP A 371 11.24 12.81 -13.93
CA ASP A 371 9.85 12.69 -13.51
C ASP A 371 9.63 13.46 -12.20
N SER A 372 9.77 14.76 -12.29
CA SER A 372 9.65 15.66 -11.14
C SER A 372 8.29 15.54 -10.43
N THR A 373 7.21 15.27 -11.17
CA THR A 373 5.87 15.08 -10.59
C THR A 373 5.83 13.85 -9.69
N ARG A 374 6.26 12.68 -10.18
CA ARG A 374 6.31 11.46 -9.37
C ARG A 374 7.25 11.62 -8.19
N GLN A 375 8.45 12.15 -8.44
CA GLN A 375 9.48 12.33 -7.41
C GLN A 375 8.95 13.19 -6.25
N THR A 376 8.27 14.30 -6.54
CA THR A 376 7.67 15.17 -5.52
C THR A 376 6.59 14.44 -4.74
N VAL A 377 5.66 13.77 -5.44
CA VAL A 377 4.55 13.03 -4.80
C VAL A 377 5.08 11.94 -3.87
N VAL A 378 5.97 11.11 -4.36
CA VAL A 378 6.54 10.00 -3.60
C VAL A 378 7.34 10.48 -2.40
N LYS A 379 8.16 11.53 -2.57
CA LYS A 379 8.96 12.11 -1.46
C LYS A 379 8.08 12.61 -0.32
N GLU A 380 6.98 13.29 -0.62
CA GLU A 380 6.04 13.76 0.40
C GLU A 380 5.33 12.60 1.09
N ILE A 381 4.91 11.57 0.35
CA ILE A 381 4.30 10.35 0.92
C ILE A 381 5.29 9.63 1.84
N HIS A 382 6.53 9.40 1.39
CA HIS A 382 7.55 8.74 2.19
C HIS A 382 7.90 9.54 3.46
N SER A 383 7.92 10.88 3.40
CA SER A 383 8.12 11.68 4.60
C SER A 383 7.02 11.50 5.64
N GLY A 384 5.77 11.29 5.21
CA GLY A 384 4.67 10.92 6.10
C GLY A 384 4.86 9.54 6.75
N VAL A 385 5.32 8.56 5.96
CA VAL A 385 5.64 7.20 6.48
C VAL A 385 6.73 7.26 7.54
N LEU A 386 7.83 7.99 7.26
CA LEU A 386 8.95 8.14 8.19
C LEU A 386 8.54 8.86 9.47
N ALA A 387 7.68 9.86 9.36
CA ALA A 387 7.13 10.54 10.53
C ALA A 387 6.32 9.59 11.43
N LEU A 388 5.51 8.68 10.85
CA LEU A 388 4.84 7.63 11.63
C LEU A 388 5.85 6.70 12.31
N ALA A 389 6.91 6.28 11.61
CA ALA A 389 7.94 5.43 12.19
C ALA A 389 8.65 6.11 13.38
N HIS A 390 8.97 7.40 13.27
CA HIS A 390 9.55 8.19 14.37
C HIS A 390 8.58 8.32 15.55
N ASP A 391 7.31 8.69 15.30
CA ASP A 391 6.31 8.80 16.36
C ASP A 391 6.13 7.46 17.10
N LEU A 392 6.20 6.33 16.40
CA LEU A 392 6.14 5.00 17.00
C LEU A 392 7.40 4.71 17.84
N ALA A 393 8.59 4.99 17.32
CA ALA A 393 9.85 4.74 18.00
C ALA A 393 10.00 5.59 19.28
N GLU A 394 9.51 6.83 19.25
CA GLU A 394 9.57 7.76 20.39
C GLU A 394 8.55 7.43 21.50
N ASN A 395 7.35 6.95 21.12
CA ASN A 395 6.25 6.83 22.07
C ASN A 395 6.02 5.41 22.61
N TYR A 396 6.62 4.39 22.00
CA TYR A 396 6.39 3.00 22.39
C TYR A 396 7.68 2.23 22.69
N SER A 397 7.59 1.35 23.66
CA SER A 397 8.71 0.47 24.04
C SER A 397 9.00 -0.57 22.96
N SER A 398 10.22 -1.10 22.95
CA SER A 398 10.63 -2.20 22.06
C SER A 398 9.73 -3.43 22.16
N SER A 399 9.12 -3.71 23.33
CA SER A 399 8.17 -4.82 23.48
C SER A 399 6.90 -4.65 22.63
N VAL A 400 6.43 -3.43 22.41
CA VAL A 400 5.32 -3.09 21.50
C VAL A 400 5.79 -3.17 20.05
N LEU A 401 6.93 -2.53 19.73
CA LEU A 401 7.50 -2.47 18.38
C LEU A 401 7.96 -3.83 17.86
N ASN A 402 8.18 -4.80 18.75
CA ASN A 402 8.49 -6.19 18.37
C ASN A 402 7.29 -7.00 17.85
N GLY A 403 6.10 -6.41 17.85
CA GLY A 403 4.89 -7.01 17.31
C GLY A 403 4.95 -7.23 15.79
N TYR A 404 3.95 -7.96 15.29
CA TYR A 404 3.74 -8.24 13.87
C TYR A 404 2.39 -7.64 13.44
N ILE A 405 2.33 -7.12 12.22
CA ILE A 405 1.09 -6.64 11.61
C ILE A 405 0.69 -7.59 10.48
N ASP A 406 -0.53 -8.12 10.53
CA ASP A 406 -1.11 -8.86 9.41
C ASP A 406 -1.20 -7.97 8.16
N PRO A 407 -0.76 -8.45 6.97
CA PRO A 407 -0.74 -7.63 5.77
C PRO A 407 -2.12 -7.07 5.38
N SER A 408 -3.20 -7.80 5.62
CA SER A 408 -4.56 -7.33 5.30
C SER A 408 -5.02 -6.19 6.20
N LEU A 409 -4.49 -6.12 7.43
CA LEU A 409 -4.78 -5.06 8.38
C LEU A 409 -3.87 -3.83 8.15
N GLY A 410 -2.60 -4.07 7.83
CA GLY A 410 -1.66 -3.01 7.48
C GLY A 410 -2.02 -2.29 6.18
N SER A 411 -2.48 -3.01 5.15
CA SER A 411 -2.87 -2.42 3.87
C SER A 411 -4.33 -1.94 3.80
N PHE A 412 -5.12 -2.13 4.84
CA PHE A 412 -6.58 -1.92 4.79
C PHE A 412 -6.98 -0.53 4.27
N LEU A 413 -6.42 0.55 4.83
CA LEU A 413 -6.76 1.91 4.42
C LEU A 413 -6.25 2.23 3.02
N PHE A 414 -5.04 1.76 2.68
CA PHE A 414 -4.45 1.93 1.37
C PHE A 414 -5.25 1.21 0.29
N ASP A 415 -5.58 -0.06 0.51
CA ASP A 415 -6.40 -0.85 -0.42
C ASP A 415 -7.83 -0.30 -0.57
N SER A 416 -8.42 0.19 0.53
CA SER A 416 -9.74 0.85 0.49
C SER A 416 -9.71 2.12 -0.37
N PHE A 417 -8.67 2.93 -0.22
CA PHE A 417 -8.46 4.11 -1.04
C PHE A 417 -8.31 3.77 -2.53
N LEU A 418 -7.55 2.73 -2.86
CA LEU A 418 -7.38 2.31 -4.26
C LEU A 418 -8.66 1.81 -4.90
N LYS A 419 -9.50 1.09 -4.14
CA LYS A 419 -10.78 0.53 -4.62
C LYS A 419 -11.91 1.55 -4.70
N THR A 420 -11.95 2.46 -3.75
CA THR A 420 -13.03 3.46 -3.61
C THR A 420 -12.45 4.83 -3.31
N PRO A 421 -11.71 5.43 -4.26
CA PRO A 421 -11.07 6.72 -4.05
C PRO A 421 -12.09 7.84 -3.83
N ASN A 422 -11.74 8.79 -2.97
CA ASN A 422 -12.41 10.08 -2.91
C ASN A 422 -11.84 10.98 -4.00
N LYS A 423 -12.70 11.75 -4.68
CA LYS A 423 -12.29 12.61 -5.81
C LYS A 423 -11.21 13.62 -5.42
N ASN A 424 -11.38 14.27 -4.26
CA ASN A 424 -10.42 15.26 -3.76
C ASN A 424 -9.06 14.64 -3.47
N ASP A 425 -9.04 13.46 -2.82
CA ASP A 425 -7.78 12.79 -2.49
C ASP A 425 -7.10 12.16 -3.71
N ALA A 426 -7.86 11.73 -4.73
CA ALA A 426 -7.31 11.20 -5.96
C ALA A 426 -6.48 12.25 -6.75
N GLU A 427 -6.80 13.55 -6.58
CA GLU A 427 -6.04 14.65 -7.19
C GLU A 427 -4.54 14.63 -6.83
N MET A 428 -4.15 14.05 -5.69
CA MET A 428 -2.74 13.91 -5.29
C MET A 428 -1.88 13.17 -6.32
N PHE A 429 -2.49 12.25 -7.09
CA PHE A 429 -1.79 11.36 -8.03
C PHE A 429 -1.97 11.75 -9.50
N LYS A 430 -2.60 12.91 -9.75
CA LYS A 430 -2.85 13.41 -11.08
C LYS A 430 -1.54 13.70 -11.81
N GLY A 431 -1.40 13.14 -13.01
CA GLY A 431 -0.20 13.31 -13.82
C GLY A 431 1.01 12.50 -13.37
N VAL A 432 0.89 11.69 -12.32
CA VAL A 432 1.98 10.78 -11.89
C VAL A 432 2.16 9.68 -12.92
N LEU A 433 3.39 9.50 -13.39
CA LEU A 433 3.79 8.47 -14.34
C LEU A 433 4.27 7.21 -13.61
N PHE A 434 3.88 6.06 -14.15
CA PHE A 434 4.53 4.79 -13.83
C PHE A 434 5.75 4.62 -14.74
N GLU A 435 6.92 4.41 -14.14
CA GLU A 435 8.15 4.11 -14.87
C GLU A 435 8.23 2.60 -15.12
N ASP A 436 7.97 2.16 -16.37
CA ASP A 436 8.20 0.77 -16.74
C ASP A 436 9.69 0.55 -17.01
N ALA A 437 10.33 -0.27 -16.18
CA ALA A 437 11.75 -0.63 -16.31
C ALA A 437 12.10 -1.37 -17.63
N THR A 438 11.08 -1.75 -18.41
CA THR A 438 11.25 -2.51 -19.66
C THR A 438 11.31 -1.65 -20.92
N GLY A 439 11.08 -0.33 -20.80
CA GLY A 439 11.22 0.57 -21.96
C GLY A 439 10.91 2.03 -21.64
N PRO A 440 11.85 2.95 -21.95
CA PRO A 440 11.73 4.37 -21.62
C PRO A 440 10.58 5.11 -22.34
N ASN A 441 9.92 4.47 -23.30
CA ASN A 441 8.90 5.09 -24.14
C ASN A 441 7.46 4.67 -23.81
N ILE A 442 7.25 3.77 -22.83
CA ILE A 442 5.90 3.40 -22.38
C ILE A 442 5.58 4.17 -21.11
N ARG A 443 5.18 5.42 -21.30
CA ARG A 443 4.69 6.26 -20.22
C ARG A 443 3.21 5.94 -19.98
N ARG A 444 2.90 5.40 -18.79
CA ARG A 444 1.52 5.17 -18.36
C ARG A 444 1.26 6.02 -17.13
N TYR A 445 0.24 6.85 -17.20
CA TYR A 445 -0.20 7.61 -16.05
C TYR A 445 -0.92 6.72 -15.05
N LEU A 446 -0.75 6.98 -13.75
CA LEU A 446 -1.63 6.42 -12.73
C LEU A 446 -3.06 6.87 -13.02
N PHE A 447 -3.25 8.17 -13.16
CA PHE A 447 -4.45 8.70 -13.76
C PHE A 447 -4.17 10.09 -14.39
N VAL A 448 -4.96 10.51 -15.37
CA VAL A 448 -4.56 11.55 -16.32
C VAL A 448 -4.97 12.97 -15.88
N PRO A 449 -4.14 13.98 -16.20
CA PRO A 449 -4.49 15.39 -16.05
C PRO A 449 -5.66 15.83 -16.95
N ASP A 450 -6.24 16.99 -16.63
CA ASP A 450 -7.45 17.56 -17.25
C ASP A 450 -7.48 17.67 -18.78
N GLU A 451 -6.32 17.71 -19.41
CA GLU A 451 -6.13 17.85 -20.86
C GLU A 451 -6.68 16.65 -21.67
N TYR A 452 -6.91 15.50 -21.03
CA TYR A 452 -7.31 14.25 -21.67
C TYR A 452 -8.75 13.80 -21.36
N LYS A 453 -9.62 14.74 -21.00
CA LYS A 453 -10.93 14.47 -20.35
C LYS A 453 -11.93 13.60 -21.09
N ASN A 454 -11.82 13.35 -22.39
CA ASN A 454 -12.90 12.75 -23.17
C ASN A 454 -12.49 11.61 -24.12
N ASP A 455 -11.27 11.10 -24.04
CA ASP A 455 -10.85 9.97 -24.88
C ASP A 455 -10.90 8.63 -24.14
N LYS A 456 -11.88 7.80 -24.48
CA LYS A 456 -12.06 6.46 -23.92
C LYS A 456 -10.80 5.58 -24.05
N LYS A 457 -10.04 5.74 -25.12
CA LYS A 457 -8.81 4.98 -25.35
C LYS A 457 -7.71 5.38 -24.36
N THR A 458 -7.65 6.65 -24.00
CA THR A 458 -6.74 7.18 -22.99
C THR A 458 -7.10 6.63 -21.61
N ILE A 459 -8.40 6.56 -21.28
CA ILE A 459 -8.90 5.99 -20.02
C ILE A 459 -8.57 4.52 -19.88
N ASP A 460 -8.77 3.75 -20.95
CA ASP A 460 -8.48 2.31 -20.96
C ASP A 460 -6.98 2.01 -20.74
N ASN A 461 -6.10 2.98 -21.03
CA ASN A 461 -4.66 2.90 -20.81
C ASN A 461 -4.19 3.40 -19.43
N MET A 462 -5.08 3.97 -18.60
CA MET A 462 -4.72 4.39 -17.25
C MET A 462 -4.54 3.19 -16.33
N ILE A 463 -3.64 3.35 -15.37
CA ILE A 463 -3.37 2.31 -14.38
C ILE A 463 -4.48 2.26 -13.35
N TRP A 464 -4.91 3.41 -12.82
CA TRP A 464 -5.91 3.53 -11.75
C TRP A 464 -7.27 3.95 -12.31
N LYS A 465 -8.01 2.96 -12.77
CA LYS A 465 -9.31 3.16 -13.46
C LYS A 465 -10.41 3.67 -12.52
N GLU A 466 -10.35 3.27 -11.26
CA GLU A 466 -11.30 3.68 -10.22
C GLU A 466 -11.27 5.21 -10.04
N ALA A 467 -10.08 5.80 -9.91
CA ALA A 467 -9.95 7.25 -9.85
C ALA A 467 -10.34 7.91 -11.17
N ALA A 468 -9.90 7.40 -12.31
CA ALA A 468 -10.22 7.95 -13.62
C ALA A 468 -11.73 8.08 -13.83
N SER A 469 -12.51 7.09 -13.40
CA SER A 469 -13.98 7.10 -13.53
C SER A 469 -14.67 8.28 -12.82
N LEU A 470 -14.08 8.79 -11.72
CA LEU A 470 -14.63 9.92 -10.96
C LEU A 470 -14.56 11.26 -11.71
N PHE A 471 -13.68 11.34 -12.72
CA PHE A 471 -13.44 12.57 -13.48
C PHE A 471 -14.13 12.58 -14.84
N ILE A 472 -14.52 11.44 -15.35
CA ILE A 472 -15.12 11.25 -16.68
C ILE A 472 -16.64 11.31 -16.64
N ASN A 473 -17.25 10.73 -15.61
CA ASN A 473 -18.66 10.83 -15.32
C ASN A 473 -18.81 11.60 -14.01
N PRO A 474 -18.96 12.94 -14.06
CA PRO A 474 -19.30 13.66 -12.84
C PRO A 474 -20.67 13.16 -12.41
N THR A 475 -20.70 12.20 -11.50
CA THR A 475 -21.91 11.97 -10.70
C THR A 475 -22.23 13.33 -10.09
N PRO A 476 -23.51 13.81 -10.15
CA PRO A 476 -23.87 15.06 -9.47
C PRO A 476 -23.32 14.95 -8.06
N SER A 477 -22.56 15.95 -7.65
CA SER A 477 -21.94 16.01 -6.34
C SER A 477 -22.94 15.47 -5.31
N GLN A 478 -22.73 14.26 -4.84
CA GLN A 478 -23.26 13.90 -3.54
C GLN A 478 -22.46 14.81 -2.60
N ASP A 479 -22.96 16.03 -2.43
CA ASP A 479 -22.75 16.75 -1.21
C ASP A 479 -23.17 15.74 -0.12
N VAL A 480 -22.20 15.03 0.42
CA VAL A 480 -22.37 14.37 1.70
C VAL A 480 -22.59 15.54 2.64
N LYS A 481 -23.86 15.93 2.76
CA LYS A 481 -24.30 16.67 3.92
C LYS A 481 -23.96 15.76 5.06
N ILE A 482 -22.81 16.01 5.66
CA ILE A 482 -22.54 15.62 7.04
C ILE A 482 -23.76 16.20 7.75
N LYS A 483 -24.72 15.37 8.06
CA LYS A 483 -25.72 15.71 9.06
C LYS A 483 -24.90 15.83 10.33
N SER A 484 -24.40 17.04 10.56
CA SER A 484 -24.07 17.46 11.89
C SER A 484 -25.35 17.26 12.69
N GLU A 485 -25.42 16.20 13.46
CA GLU A 485 -26.34 16.23 14.57
C GLU A 485 -25.97 17.50 15.34
N PRO A 486 -26.95 18.36 15.64
CA PRO A 486 -26.65 19.62 16.27
C PRO A 486 -25.87 19.35 17.56
N PRO A 487 -24.89 20.20 17.90
CA PRO A 487 -24.19 20.10 19.14
C PRO A 487 -25.22 20.01 20.26
N VAL A 488 -25.01 19.08 21.18
CA VAL A 488 -25.86 18.92 22.35
C VAL A 488 -26.00 20.30 22.99
N LYS A 489 -27.14 20.94 22.79
CA LYS A 489 -27.43 22.24 23.35
C LYS A 489 -27.26 22.13 24.86
N ASN A 490 -26.43 23.00 25.41
CA ASN A 490 -26.40 23.26 26.82
C ASN A 490 -27.83 23.40 27.34
N ILE A 491 -28.26 22.42 28.11
CA ILE A 491 -29.52 22.50 28.84
C ILE A 491 -29.25 23.36 30.09
N ASN A 492 -29.34 24.65 29.91
CA ASN A 492 -29.53 25.55 31.02
C ASN A 492 -31.05 25.75 31.23
N ASN A 493 -31.52 25.15 32.31
CA ASN A 493 -32.67 25.50 33.14
C ASN A 493 -33.84 26.26 32.53
N THR A 494 -34.99 25.60 32.44
CA THR A 494 -36.20 26.15 33.07
C THR A 494 -37.15 25.01 33.46
N ILE A 495 -37.28 24.78 34.75
CA ILE A 495 -38.31 23.94 35.33
C ILE A 495 -39.64 24.71 35.27
N SER A 496 -40.59 24.23 34.49
CA SER A 496 -41.98 24.53 34.74
C SER A 496 -42.80 23.22 34.63
N THR A 497 -43.28 22.81 35.76
CA THR A 497 -44.26 21.76 36.00
C THR A 497 -45.50 21.98 35.16
N LYS A 498 -45.90 21.01 34.34
CA LYS A 498 -47.29 20.65 34.09
C LYS A 498 -47.41 19.17 33.69
N GLN A 499 -48.11 18.46 34.53
CA GLN A 499 -48.65 17.13 34.24
C GLN A 499 -49.60 17.18 33.02
N ASN A 500 -49.51 16.23 32.11
CA ASN A 500 -50.67 15.43 31.71
C ASN A 500 -50.37 14.32 30.67
N LYS A 501 -50.85 13.14 31.05
CA LYS A 501 -51.50 12.08 30.28
C LYS A 501 -50.74 11.35 29.15
N ASN A 502 -50.51 10.09 29.46
CA ASN A 502 -50.66 8.87 28.63
C ASN A 502 -50.80 9.05 27.12
N ASP A 503 -49.76 8.62 26.41
CA ASP A 503 -49.94 7.91 25.15
C ASP A 503 -48.82 6.86 24.97
N LYS A 504 -49.28 5.61 24.85
CA LYS A 504 -48.43 4.46 24.53
C LYS A 504 -47.96 4.56 23.07
N VAL A 505 -46.75 5.01 22.85
CA VAL A 505 -46.11 4.87 21.55
C VAL A 505 -45.24 3.61 21.57
N LYS A 506 -45.65 2.61 20.81
CA LYS A 506 -44.88 1.40 20.52
C LYS A 506 -43.58 1.84 19.80
N ALA A 507 -42.44 1.62 20.42
CA ALA A 507 -41.13 1.80 19.79
C ALA A 507 -40.97 0.83 18.60
N LYS A 508 -40.78 1.35 17.41
CA LYS A 508 -40.32 0.59 16.23
C LYS A 508 -38.90 0.08 16.45
N PRO A 509 -38.56 -1.14 16.05
CA PRO A 509 -37.21 -1.66 16.13
C PRO A 509 -36.26 -0.83 15.24
N SER A 510 -35.08 -0.52 15.75
CA SER A 510 -34.07 0.36 15.14
C SER A 510 -33.65 -0.08 13.72
N GLU A 511 -33.60 0.86 12.78
CA GLU A 511 -33.12 0.71 11.40
C GLU A 511 -31.73 0.02 11.27
N CYS A 512 -30.94 0.02 12.32
CA CYS A 512 -29.59 -0.59 12.34
C CYS A 512 -29.61 -2.13 12.24
N LYS A 513 -30.68 -2.83 12.69
CA LYS A 513 -30.81 -4.29 12.54
C LYS A 513 -31.27 -4.68 11.14
N GLN A 514 -32.04 -3.82 10.47
CA GLN A 514 -32.54 -4.07 9.11
C GLN A 514 -31.40 -4.03 8.08
N ASN A 515 -30.47 -3.08 8.19
CA ASN A 515 -29.31 -2.97 7.27
C ASN A 515 -28.35 -4.16 7.35
N ARG A 516 -28.13 -4.74 8.53
CA ARG A 516 -27.23 -5.90 8.67
C ARG A 516 -27.80 -7.17 8.01
N VAL A 517 -29.08 -7.40 8.13
CA VAL A 517 -29.72 -8.57 7.50
C VAL A 517 -29.71 -8.44 5.98
N ALA A 518 -29.97 -7.25 5.44
CA ALA A 518 -29.92 -6.98 4.00
C ALA A 518 -28.51 -7.17 3.40
N VAL A 519 -27.48 -6.79 4.13
CA VAL A 519 -26.06 -6.97 3.68
C VAL A 519 -25.69 -8.46 3.68
N ILE A 520 -26.00 -9.20 4.73
CA ILE A 520 -25.70 -10.64 4.82
C ILE A 520 -26.48 -11.42 3.75
N GLU A 521 -27.75 -11.08 3.54
CA GLU A 521 -28.56 -11.66 2.48
C GLU A 521 -27.94 -11.42 1.10
N ARG A 522 -27.55 -10.18 0.81
CA ARG A 522 -26.95 -9.81 -0.47
C ARG A 522 -25.67 -10.60 -0.73
N VAL A 523 -24.80 -10.73 0.26
CA VAL A 523 -23.55 -11.49 0.14
C VAL A 523 -23.84 -12.98 -0.13
N ILE A 524 -24.76 -13.58 0.61
CA ILE A 524 -25.13 -15.00 0.43
C ILE A 524 -25.70 -15.22 -0.97
N PHE A 525 -26.66 -14.38 -1.41
CA PHE A 525 -27.30 -14.57 -2.71
C PHE A 525 -26.41 -14.19 -3.90
N GLU A 526 -25.49 -13.23 -3.76
CA GLU A 526 -24.48 -12.92 -4.77
C GLU A 526 -23.49 -14.08 -4.98
N LEU A 527 -23.16 -14.82 -3.93
CA LEU A 527 -22.27 -15.99 -4.00
C LEU A 527 -22.95 -17.22 -4.64
N PHE A 528 -24.23 -17.45 -4.35
CA PHE A 528 -24.94 -18.66 -4.77
C PHE A 528 -25.75 -18.52 -6.06
N LEU A 529 -26.11 -17.30 -6.47
CA LEU A 529 -26.87 -17.06 -7.70
C LEU A 529 -25.96 -16.80 -8.90
N LYS A 530 -26.24 -17.48 -10.03
CA LYS A 530 -25.54 -17.31 -11.31
C LYS A 530 -26.49 -16.87 -12.43
N GLY A 531 -25.96 -16.10 -13.39
CA GLY A 531 -26.64 -15.74 -14.64
C GLY A 531 -27.97 -15.02 -14.46
N LYS A 532 -29.01 -15.44 -15.19
CA LYS A 532 -30.34 -14.80 -15.21
C LYS A 532 -31.01 -14.69 -13.82
N LYS A 533 -30.74 -15.62 -12.89
CA LYS A 533 -31.27 -15.60 -11.53
C LYS A 533 -30.64 -14.51 -10.68
N LYS A 534 -29.32 -14.29 -10.81
CA LYS A 534 -28.62 -13.19 -10.15
C LYS A 534 -29.15 -11.83 -10.61
N ASN A 535 -29.34 -11.67 -11.92
CA ASN A 535 -29.87 -10.44 -12.50
C ASN A 535 -31.32 -10.16 -12.07
N LYS A 536 -32.16 -11.19 -11.95
CA LYS A 536 -33.53 -11.04 -11.44
C LYS A 536 -33.57 -10.60 -9.97
N TYR A 537 -32.70 -11.18 -9.13
CA TYR A 537 -32.55 -10.80 -7.71
C TYR A 537 -32.10 -9.34 -7.55
N LEU A 538 -31.08 -8.93 -8.33
CA LEU A 538 -30.53 -7.57 -8.28
C LEU A 538 -31.50 -6.51 -8.81
N ARG A 539 -32.37 -6.89 -9.78
CA ARG A 539 -33.34 -5.97 -10.38
C ARG A 539 -34.59 -5.76 -9.52
N ASP A 540 -35.15 -6.82 -8.97
CA ASP A 540 -36.33 -6.78 -8.11
C ASP A 540 -36.30 -7.93 -7.08
N ARG A 541 -35.81 -7.59 -5.90
CA ARG A 541 -35.65 -8.52 -4.78
C ARG A 541 -36.99 -9.13 -4.35
N SER A 542 -38.05 -8.31 -4.22
CA SER A 542 -39.34 -8.76 -3.77
C SER A 542 -39.97 -9.76 -4.75
N MET A 543 -39.90 -9.46 -6.04
CA MET A 543 -40.40 -10.30 -7.10
C MET A 543 -39.59 -11.60 -7.27
N PHE A 544 -38.26 -11.54 -7.04
CA PHE A 544 -37.40 -12.72 -7.03
C PHE A 544 -37.87 -13.76 -6.00
N PHE A 545 -38.14 -13.32 -4.79
CA PHE A 545 -38.59 -14.19 -3.71
C PHE A 545 -40.03 -14.74 -3.92
N LYS A 546 -40.94 -13.92 -4.42
CA LYS A 546 -42.33 -14.33 -4.73
C LYS A 546 -42.40 -15.41 -5.82
N ASP A 547 -41.57 -15.29 -6.85
CA ASP A 547 -41.58 -16.17 -8.02
C ASP A 547 -40.64 -17.37 -7.88
N SER A 548 -40.00 -17.56 -6.75
CA SER A 548 -39.03 -18.64 -6.59
C SER A 548 -39.69 -19.97 -6.25
N ASN A 549 -39.56 -20.95 -7.15
CA ASN A 549 -39.95 -22.33 -6.93
C ASN A 549 -39.00 -23.12 -6.00
N ASN A 550 -37.96 -22.49 -5.47
CA ASN A 550 -37.00 -23.14 -4.58
C ASN A 550 -37.53 -23.11 -3.13
N LYS A 551 -37.76 -24.29 -2.54
CA LYS A 551 -38.28 -24.44 -1.17
C LYS A 551 -37.47 -23.70 -0.12
N PHE A 552 -36.14 -23.63 -0.25
CA PHE A 552 -35.26 -22.91 0.66
C PHE A 552 -35.45 -21.38 0.57
N ILE A 553 -35.51 -20.84 -0.65
CA ILE A 553 -35.75 -19.40 -0.89
C ILE A 553 -37.16 -19.00 -0.41
N SER A 554 -38.16 -19.83 -0.67
CA SER A 554 -39.55 -19.61 -0.20
C SER A 554 -39.67 -19.68 1.34
N HIS A 555 -38.96 -20.59 1.98
CA HIS A 555 -38.91 -20.70 3.45
C HIS A 555 -38.19 -19.52 4.10
N TYR A 556 -37.06 -19.09 3.53
CA TYR A 556 -36.34 -17.89 3.96
C TYR A 556 -37.21 -16.63 3.89
N TYR A 557 -37.99 -16.47 2.81
CA TYR A 557 -38.92 -15.34 2.66
C TYR A 557 -40.04 -15.35 3.68
N LYS A 558 -40.57 -16.53 4.05
CA LYS A 558 -41.57 -16.65 5.10
C LYS A 558 -41.06 -16.23 6.48
N ILE A 559 -39.78 -16.47 6.77
CA ILE A 559 -39.19 -16.14 8.08
C ILE A 559 -38.81 -14.67 8.17
N ILE A 560 -38.26 -14.09 7.10
CA ILE A 560 -37.65 -12.75 7.09
C ILE A 560 -38.50 -11.74 6.31
N GLY A 561 -39.20 -12.18 5.26
CA GLY A 561 -39.93 -11.32 4.33
C GLY A 561 -41.15 -10.58 4.92
N SER A 562 -41.67 -11.00 6.06
CA SER A 562 -42.73 -10.28 6.78
C SER A 562 -42.24 -9.09 7.61
N LYS A 563 -40.93 -8.84 7.62
CA LYS A 563 -40.29 -7.75 8.39
C LYS A 563 -39.70 -6.61 7.52
N PHE A 564 -39.97 -6.65 6.18
CA PHE A 564 -39.53 -5.61 5.24
C PHE A 564 -40.68 -5.01 4.47
#